data_287b05e796293856c842c8983f72bdbf
#
_entry.id   287b05e796293856c842c8983f72bdbf
#
_cell.length_a   1.000
_cell.length_b   1.000
_cell.length_c   1.000
_cell.angle_alpha   90.00
_cell.angle_beta   90.00
_cell.angle_gamma   90.00
#
_symmetry.space_group_name_H-M   'P 1'
#
loop_
_entity.id
_entity.type
_entity.pdbx_description
1 polymer ?
#
loop_
_entity_poly.entity_id
_entity_poly.type
_entity_poly.pdbx_seq_one_letter_code
_entity_poly.pdbx_strand_id
1 'polypeptide(L)'
;MADTPQIVRIEWLDSGQPIPGWQWLSDLNPRRPHKCVSVGFVVQDDEQTKVLAPNLGASNGDEDFDQASGLFTIPTIAITKIEQLTSASSAYGQAAA
;
A
#
# COMPACT_ATOMS: atom_id res chain seq x y z
N MET A 1 -0.60 16.03 -20.34
CA MET A 1 0.21 15.85 -19.12
C MET A 1 -0.48 14.83 -18.23
N ALA A 2 0.24 13.83 -17.83
CA ALA A 2 -0.33 12.80 -16.99
C ALA A 2 -0.45 13.32 -15.54
N ASP A 3 -1.56 13.01 -14.89
CA ASP A 3 -1.72 13.34 -13.49
C ASP A 3 -0.80 12.49 -12.62
N THR A 4 -0.27 13.07 -11.55
CA THR A 4 0.46 12.32 -10.56
C THR A 4 -0.53 11.40 -9.84
N PRO A 5 -0.20 10.11 -9.68
CA PRO A 5 -1.07 9.20 -8.94
C PRO A 5 -1.32 9.67 -7.52
N GLN A 6 -2.49 9.33 -6.99
CA GLN A 6 -2.86 9.65 -5.63
C GLN A 6 -2.00 8.87 -4.65
N ILE A 7 -1.72 9.49 -3.51
CA ILE A 7 -1.08 8.82 -2.38
C ILE A 7 -2.20 8.36 -1.46
N VAL A 8 -2.14 7.10 -1.07
CA VAL A 8 -3.15 6.52 -0.16
C VAL A 8 -2.48 5.77 0.98
N ARG A 9 -3.25 5.61 2.05
CA ARG A 9 -2.94 4.73 3.16
C ARG A 9 -3.98 3.61 3.13
N ILE A 10 -3.52 2.38 2.99
CA ILE A 10 -4.41 1.21 2.90
C ILE A 10 -4.20 0.33 4.11
N GLU A 11 -5.31 0.04 4.82
CA GLU A 11 -5.34 -0.99 5.85
C GLU A 11 -5.87 -2.28 5.22
N TRP A 12 -5.16 -3.36 5.41
CA TRP A 12 -5.49 -4.62 4.77
C TRP A 12 -5.13 -5.80 5.67
N LEU A 13 -5.68 -6.98 5.34
CA LEU A 13 -5.49 -8.19 6.11
C LEU A 13 -4.67 -9.18 5.31
N ASP A 14 -3.58 -9.63 5.92
CA ASP A 14 -2.71 -10.63 5.31
C ASP A 14 -2.94 -11.98 5.98
N SER A 15 -2.61 -13.04 5.26
CA SER A 15 -2.60 -14.38 5.83
C SER A 15 -1.47 -14.50 6.85
N GLY A 16 -1.70 -15.24 7.91
CA GLY A 16 -0.66 -15.51 8.89
C GLY A 16 0.38 -16.50 8.36
N GLN A 17 1.51 -16.58 9.04
CA GLN A 17 2.53 -17.56 8.72
C GLN A 17 2.07 -18.96 9.13
N PRO A 18 2.41 -20.01 8.35
CA PRO A 18 2.15 -21.37 8.77
C PRO A 18 2.90 -21.69 10.06
N ILE A 19 2.24 -22.44 10.95
CA ILE A 19 2.89 -22.95 12.16
C ILE A 19 3.49 -24.32 11.79
N PRO A 20 4.79 -24.53 11.94
CA PRO A 20 5.38 -25.81 11.62
C PRO A 20 4.97 -26.90 12.62
N GLY A 21 4.93 -28.14 12.14
CA GLY A 21 4.63 -29.30 12.96
C GLY A 21 3.13 -29.60 13.02
N TRP A 22 2.81 -30.68 13.69
CA TRP A 22 1.44 -31.17 13.85
C TRP A 22 0.79 -30.52 15.06
N GLN A 23 -0.46 -30.12 14.91
CA GLN A 23 -1.24 -29.51 15.98
C GLN A 23 -2.49 -30.35 16.22
N TRP A 24 -2.83 -30.59 17.49
CA TRP A 24 -4.11 -31.23 17.83
C TRP A 24 -5.24 -30.24 17.53
N LEU A 25 -6.24 -30.68 16.79
CA LEU A 25 -7.35 -29.80 16.43
C LEU A 25 -8.11 -29.29 17.68
N SER A 26 -8.17 -30.13 18.72
CA SER A 26 -8.83 -29.75 19.97
C SER A 26 -8.11 -28.65 20.75
N ASP A 27 -6.83 -28.46 20.47
CA ASP A 27 -5.98 -27.49 21.18
C ASP A 27 -5.75 -26.19 20.40
N LEU A 28 -6.38 -26.06 19.22
CA LEU A 28 -6.16 -24.88 18.38
C LEU A 28 -6.78 -23.65 19.00
N ASN A 29 -5.96 -22.62 19.18
CA ASN A 29 -6.44 -21.29 19.49
C ASN A 29 -6.97 -20.61 18.23
N PRO A 30 -8.04 -19.82 18.34
CA PRO A 30 -8.50 -19.05 17.18
C PRO A 30 -7.40 -18.15 16.62
N ARG A 31 -7.28 -18.17 15.31
CA ARG A 31 -6.29 -17.34 14.60
C ARG A 31 -7.02 -16.28 13.81
N ARG A 32 -6.34 -15.17 13.60
CA ARG A 32 -6.89 -14.03 12.87
C ARG A 32 -5.91 -13.59 11.80
N PRO A 33 -6.40 -13.01 10.70
CA PRO A 33 -5.53 -12.42 9.70
C PRO A 33 -4.64 -11.34 10.30
N HIS A 34 -3.48 -11.18 9.71
CA HIS A 34 -2.49 -10.20 10.14
C HIS A 34 -2.88 -8.81 9.62
N LYS A 35 -3.02 -7.84 10.51
CA LYS A 35 -3.34 -6.47 10.10
C LYS A 35 -2.10 -5.78 9.57
N CYS A 36 -2.23 -5.18 8.40
CA CYS A 36 -1.16 -4.47 7.72
C CYS A 36 -1.61 -3.07 7.31
N VAL A 37 -0.68 -2.16 7.24
CA VAL A 37 -0.90 -0.81 6.73
C VAL A 37 0.19 -0.50 5.71
N SER A 38 -0.21 -0.03 4.55
CA SER A 38 0.71 0.33 3.47
C SER A 38 0.37 1.71 2.95
N VAL A 39 1.41 2.46 2.58
CA VAL A 39 1.28 3.80 2.03
C VAL A 39 2.03 3.87 0.72
N GLY A 40 1.46 4.51 -0.27
CA GLY A 40 2.14 4.68 -1.54
C GLY A 40 1.26 5.35 -2.59
N PHE A 41 1.86 5.55 -3.76
CA PHE A 41 1.14 6.03 -4.93
C PHE A 41 0.34 4.88 -5.53
N VAL A 42 -0.94 5.12 -5.85
CA VAL A 42 -1.77 4.12 -6.51
C VAL A 42 -1.42 4.13 -7.98
N VAL A 43 -0.76 3.08 -8.45
CA VAL A 43 -0.35 2.96 -9.86
C VAL A 43 -1.24 2.00 -10.63
N GLN A 44 -2.05 1.20 -9.95
CA GLN A 44 -3.09 0.39 -10.54
C GLN A 44 -4.25 0.30 -9.55
N ASP A 45 -5.47 0.47 -10.05
CA ASP A 45 -6.66 0.47 -9.22
C ASP A 45 -7.82 -0.12 -10.02
N ASP A 46 -8.11 -1.38 -9.77
CA ASP A 46 -9.24 -2.04 -10.39
C ASP A 46 -10.01 -2.87 -9.36
N GLU A 47 -11.04 -3.59 -9.81
CA GLU A 47 -11.92 -4.32 -8.92
C GLU A 47 -11.21 -5.44 -8.15
N GLN A 48 -10.14 -5.97 -8.72
CA GLN A 48 -9.46 -7.13 -8.15
C GLN A 48 -8.19 -6.76 -7.41
N THR A 49 -7.53 -5.67 -7.82
CA THR A 49 -6.17 -5.40 -7.39
C THR A 49 -5.92 -3.92 -7.21
N LYS A 50 -5.23 -3.57 -6.12
CA LYS A 50 -4.59 -2.26 -5.94
C LYS A 50 -3.09 -2.47 -5.94
N VAL A 51 -2.35 -1.65 -6.68
CA VAL A 51 -0.90 -1.68 -6.66
C VAL A 51 -0.37 -0.34 -6.20
N LEU A 52 0.47 -0.37 -5.18
CA LEU A 52 1.12 0.81 -4.63
C LEU A 52 2.59 0.84 -5.01
N ALA A 53 3.13 2.02 -5.17
CA ALA A 53 4.56 2.22 -5.35
C ALA A 53 5.04 3.33 -4.42
N PRO A 54 6.15 3.14 -3.71
CA PRO A 54 6.72 4.20 -2.89
C PRO A 54 7.48 5.25 -3.69
N ASN A 55 7.86 4.91 -4.93
CA ASN A 55 8.69 5.77 -5.76
C ASN A 55 8.12 5.92 -7.15
N LEU A 56 8.14 7.16 -7.64
CA LEU A 56 7.88 7.47 -9.03
C LEU A 56 9.13 8.13 -9.61
N GLY A 57 9.37 7.91 -10.89
CA GLY A 57 10.52 8.49 -11.57
C GLY A 57 10.16 9.04 -12.94
N ALA A 58 10.91 10.04 -13.38
CA ALA A 58 10.82 10.60 -14.72
C ALA A 58 12.13 10.30 -15.46
N SER A 59 12.09 9.43 -16.45
CA SER A 59 13.28 8.90 -17.09
C SER A 59 14.04 9.96 -17.90
N ASN A 60 13.34 10.97 -18.38
CA ASN A 60 13.94 12.03 -19.20
C ASN A 60 14.06 13.37 -18.46
N GLY A 61 13.85 13.37 -17.13
CA GLY A 61 13.98 14.58 -16.34
C GLY A 61 12.78 15.51 -16.45
N ASP A 62 11.71 15.07 -17.08
CA ASP A 62 10.49 15.85 -17.20
C ASP A 62 9.65 15.79 -15.95
N GLU A 63 8.55 16.58 -15.93
CA GLU A 63 7.60 16.57 -14.83
C GLU A 63 6.68 15.35 -14.83
N ASP A 64 6.54 14.71 -15.99
CA ASP A 64 5.66 13.55 -16.11
C ASP A 64 6.39 12.30 -15.66
N PHE A 65 5.82 11.62 -14.69
CA PHE A 65 6.39 10.38 -14.19
C PHE A 65 6.03 9.23 -15.12
N ASP A 66 7.03 8.50 -15.59
CA ASP A 66 6.86 7.37 -16.50
C ASP A 66 7.39 6.06 -15.94
N GLN A 67 7.87 6.06 -14.71
CA GLN A 67 8.39 4.88 -14.04
C GLN A 67 7.93 4.84 -12.59
N ALA A 68 7.81 3.62 -12.07
CA ALA A 68 7.53 3.39 -10.66
C ALA A 68 8.41 2.25 -10.17
N SER A 69 8.79 2.29 -8.91
CA SER A 69 9.57 1.19 -8.33
C SER A 69 9.01 0.79 -6.98
N GLY A 70 9.26 -0.47 -6.60
CA GLY A 70 8.79 -1.02 -5.34
C GLY A 70 7.32 -1.40 -5.39
N LEU A 71 6.85 -1.88 -6.53
CA LEU A 71 5.43 -2.22 -6.71
C LEU A 71 4.98 -3.25 -5.68
N PHE A 72 3.91 -2.91 -4.96
CA PHE A 72 3.32 -3.78 -3.96
C PHE A 72 1.85 -4.02 -4.30
N THR A 73 1.50 -5.28 -4.50
CA THR A 73 0.17 -5.69 -4.96
C THR A 73 -0.67 -6.13 -3.77
N ILE A 74 -1.86 -5.54 -3.64
CA ILE A 74 -2.80 -5.89 -2.60
C ILE A 74 -4.10 -6.34 -3.25
N PRO A 75 -4.58 -7.57 -2.95
CA PRO A 75 -5.90 -7.97 -3.43
C PRO A 75 -6.97 -7.05 -2.85
N THR A 76 -7.86 -6.54 -3.69
CA THR A 76 -8.89 -5.60 -3.24
C THR A 76 -9.73 -6.20 -2.13
N ILE A 77 -10.03 -7.51 -2.20
CA ILE A 77 -10.86 -8.18 -1.20
C ILE A 77 -10.21 -8.18 0.20
N ALA A 78 -8.90 -8.02 0.28
CA ALA A 78 -8.18 -8.00 1.56
C ALA A 78 -8.21 -6.63 2.23
N ILE A 79 -8.68 -5.60 1.55
CA ILE A 79 -8.61 -4.22 2.03
C ILE A 79 -9.78 -3.94 2.94
N THR A 80 -9.49 -3.38 4.12
CA THR A 80 -10.51 -2.99 5.09
C THR A 80 -10.76 -1.49 5.10
N LYS A 81 -9.77 -0.68 4.69
CA LYS A 81 -9.92 0.77 4.67
C LYS A 81 -8.90 1.38 3.72
N ILE A 82 -9.34 2.40 2.98
CA ILE A 82 -8.46 3.22 2.14
C ILE A 82 -8.68 4.67 2.51
N GLU A 83 -7.58 5.38 2.77
CA GLU A 83 -7.60 6.81 3.01
C GLU A 83 -6.75 7.51 1.97
N GLN A 84 -7.31 8.47 1.28
CA GLN A 84 -6.56 9.34 0.40
C GLN A 84 -5.77 10.33 1.24
N LEU A 85 -4.49 10.46 0.97
CA LEU A 85 -3.63 11.39 1.69
C LEU A 85 -3.43 12.64 0.87
N THR A 86 -3.61 13.79 1.52
CA THR A 86 -3.40 15.08 0.91
C THR A 86 -2.26 15.80 1.61
N SER A 87 -1.66 16.75 0.91
CA SER A 87 -0.54 17.50 1.45
C SER A 87 -0.99 18.46 2.55
N ALA A 88 -0.33 18.36 3.71
CA ALA A 88 -0.38 19.39 4.74
C ALA A 88 0.80 20.33 4.51
N SER A 89 0.76 21.06 3.41
CA SER A 89 1.91 21.68 2.78
C SER A 89 2.70 22.62 3.69
N SER A 90 2.06 23.26 4.65
CA SER A 90 2.74 24.27 5.45
C SER A 90 3.62 23.70 6.56
N ALA A 91 3.35 22.46 7.01
CA ALA A 91 3.99 21.96 8.22
C ALA A 91 5.47 21.64 8.00
N TYR A 92 5.74 20.85 6.98
CA TYR A 92 7.11 20.39 6.71
C TYR A 92 7.92 21.43 5.93
N GLY A 93 7.27 22.14 5.02
CA GLY A 93 7.93 23.17 4.22
C GLY A 93 8.50 24.29 5.08
N GLN A 94 7.81 24.69 6.14
CA GLN A 94 8.32 25.68 7.07
C GLN A 94 9.53 25.19 7.86
N ALA A 95 9.54 23.92 8.23
CA ALA A 95 10.66 23.36 8.95
C ALA A 95 11.93 23.30 8.10
N ALA A 96 11.79 23.20 6.78
CA ALA A 96 12.90 23.16 5.85
C ALA A 96 13.48 24.52 5.51
N ALA A 97 12.77 25.59 5.83
CA ALA A 97 13.24 26.96 5.54
C ALA A 97 14.26 27.49 6.61
#